data_0476811c9bfc9ff46158fa4cab7d45bd
#
_entry.id   0476811c9bfc9ff46158fa4cab7d45bd
#
_cell.length_a   1.000
_cell.length_b   1.000
_cell.length_c   1.000
_cell.angle_alpha   90.00
_cell.angle_beta   90.00
_cell.angle_gamma   90.00
#
_symmetry.space_group_name_H-M   'P 1'
#
loop_
_entity.id
_entity.type
_entity.pdbx_description
1 polymer ?
#
loop_
_entity_poly.entity_id
_entity_poly.type
_entity_poly.pdbx_seq_one_letter_code
_entity_poly.pdbx_strand_id
1 'polypeptide(L)'
;MDTFRQHELFEIEVLDKMRRFKLLEPIVFGGGTMLRLCHEMNRYSADLDFWFVKQTPQDEYFTRFKRLFEKDYEITDAQMKHFTLLFELRTLSYTKRLKIEIRREMADVDFQEKIAFSRFANKQIVLKALTLEQAMKNKVAAFLDRGEIRDGFDIEFLLRKGIALPEINSEQAKECCERID
;
A
#
# COMPACT_ATOMS: atom_id res chain seq x y z
N MET A 1 8.51 23.20 4.38
CA MET A 1 7.72 22.05 4.93
C MET A 1 8.50 20.78 4.59
N ASP A 2 8.64 19.84 5.54
CA ASP A 2 9.38 18.59 5.32
C ASP A 2 8.74 17.79 4.15
N THR A 3 9.57 17.29 3.25
CA THR A 3 9.15 16.53 2.05
C THR A 3 8.34 15.28 2.42
N PHE A 4 8.67 14.63 3.53
CA PHE A 4 7.94 13.45 4.01
C PHE A 4 6.52 13.81 4.47
N ARG A 5 6.39 14.90 5.21
CA ARG A 5 5.10 15.43 5.64
C ARG A 5 4.21 15.81 4.45
N GLN A 6 4.78 16.47 3.44
CA GLN A 6 4.04 16.81 2.23
C GLN A 6 3.54 15.58 1.50
N HIS A 7 4.38 14.55 1.40
CA HIS A 7 4.00 13.31 0.73
C HIS A 7 2.88 12.58 1.47
N GLU A 8 2.95 12.52 2.80
CA GLU A 8 1.89 11.92 3.63
C GLU A 8 0.55 12.66 3.50
N LEU A 9 0.58 13.99 3.39
CA LEU A 9 -0.62 14.78 3.10
C LEU A 9 -1.20 14.43 1.71
N PHE A 10 -0.34 14.22 0.72
CA PHE A 10 -0.75 13.81 -0.62
C PHE A 10 -1.40 12.43 -0.63
N GLU A 11 -0.82 11.47 0.08
CA GLU A 11 -1.39 10.12 0.24
C GLU A 11 -2.80 10.18 0.85
N ILE A 12 -2.98 10.92 1.95
CA ILE A 12 -4.28 11.10 2.61
C ILE A 12 -5.30 11.78 1.69
N GLU A 13 -4.89 12.79 0.92
CA GLU A 13 -5.76 13.49 -0.03
C GLU A 13 -6.23 12.54 -1.14
N VAL A 14 -5.32 11.74 -1.69
CA VAL A 14 -5.65 10.75 -2.72
C VAL A 14 -6.54 9.64 -2.18
N LEU A 15 -6.25 9.11 -0.99
CA LEU A 15 -7.11 8.11 -0.33
C LEU A 15 -8.53 8.66 -0.06
N ASP A 16 -8.66 9.92 0.40
CA ASP A 16 -9.96 10.55 0.60
C ASP A 16 -10.73 10.69 -0.73
N LYS A 17 -10.06 11.07 -1.80
CA LYS A 17 -10.66 11.14 -3.13
C LYS A 17 -11.10 9.75 -3.63
N MET A 18 -10.25 8.73 -3.48
CA MET A 18 -10.60 7.35 -3.82
C MET A 18 -11.84 6.88 -3.04
N ARG A 19 -11.92 7.18 -1.73
CA ARG A 19 -13.07 6.85 -0.89
C ARG A 19 -14.34 7.54 -1.39
N ARG A 20 -14.30 8.85 -1.59
CA ARG A 20 -15.47 9.65 -2.05
C ARG A 20 -16.03 9.15 -3.38
N PHE A 21 -15.19 8.67 -4.26
CA PHE A 21 -15.59 8.11 -5.56
C PHE A 21 -15.75 6.60 -5.55
N LYS A 22 -15.81 5.96 -4.38
CA LYS A 22 -16.03 4.51 -4.22
C LYS A 22 -15.00 3.63 -4.94
N LEU A 23 -13.80 4.15 -5.17
CA LEU A 23 -12.69 3.40 -5.77
C LEU A 23 -12.04 2.43 -4.77
N LEU A 24 -12.23 2.64 -3.46
CA LEU A 24 -11.73 1.75 -2.41
C LEU A 24 -12.63 0.54 -2.14
N GLU A 25 -13.87 0.52 -2.65
CA GLU A 25 -14.82 -0.57 -2.36
C GLU A 25 -14.35 -1.96 -2.82
N PRO A 26 -13.76 -2.13 -4.03
CA PRO A 26 -13.35 -3.44 -4.52
C PRO A 26 -11.93 -3.85 -4.14
N ILE A 27 -11.17 -2.99 -3.46
CA ILE A 27 -9.75 -3.19 -3.17
C ILE A 27 -9.46 -3.14 -1.67
N VAL A 28 -8.34 -3.74 -1.27
CA VAL A 28 -7.80 -3.72 0.09
C VAL A 28 -6.44 -3.02 0.08
N PHE A 29 -6.20 -2.18 1.06
CA PHE A 29 -4.96 -1.44 1.25
C PHE A 29 -3.92 -2.31 1.97
N GLY A 30 -2.68 -2.27 1.53
CA GLY A 30 -1.56 -2.98 2.14
C GLY A 30 -0.25 -2.23 1.95
N GLY A 31 0.86 -2.96 1.97
CA GLY A 31 2.19 -2.38 1.83
C GLY A 31 2.68 -1.60 3.06
N GLY A 32 3.83 -0.97 2.93
CA GLY A 32 4.46 -0.21 4.02
C GLY A 32 3.68 1.06 4.40
N THR A 33 3.02 1.70 3.45
CA THR A 33 2.21 2.90 3.69
C THR A 33 0.97 2.57 4.51
N MET A 34 0.36 1.40 4.30
CA MET A 34 -0.73 0.91 5.15
C MET A 34 -0.26 0.72 6.60
N LEU A 35 0.89 0.08 6.82
CA LEU A 35 1.45 -0.09 8.17
C LEU A 35 1.72 1.27 8.84
N ARG A 36 2.15 2.27 8.08
CA ARG A 36 2.37 3.62 8.60
C ARG A 36 1.06 4.34 8.92
N LEU A 37 0.12 4.43 7.97
CA LEU A 37 -1.10 5.22 8.13
C LEU A 37 -2.16 4.57 9.00
N CYS A 38 -2.19 3.23 9.09
CA CYS A 38 -3.19 2.50 9.86
C CYS A 38 -2.66 1.93 11.20
N HIS A 39 -1.33 1.85 11.38
CA HIS A 39 -0.72 1.22 12.55
C HIS A 39 0.46 2.00 13.14
N GLU A 40 0.71 3.22 12.66
CA GLU A 40 1.72 4.15 13.17
C GLU A 40 3.17 3.63 13.06
N MET A 41 3.47 2.86 12.01
CA MET A 41 4.84 2.44 11.76
C MET A 41 5.73 3.64 11.46
N ASN A 42 6.84 3.76 12.19
CA ASN A 42 7.78 4.87 12.05
C ASN A 42 8.83 4.60 10.95
N ARG A 43 8.37 4.35 9.74
CA ARG A 43 9.21 4.22 8.55
C ARG A 43 8.51 4.89 7.36
N TYR A 44 9.28 5.66 6.59
CA TYR A 44 8.77 6.26 5.36
C TYR A 44 8.48 5.18 4.30
N SER A 45 7.30 5.26 3.71
CA SER A 45 6.88 4.50 2.55
C SER A 45 6.13 5.45 1.61
N ALA A 46 6.34 5.35 0.31
CA ALA A 46 5.91 6.36 -0.65
C ALA A 46 4.79 5.90 -1.60
N ASP A 47 4.55 4.60 -1.69
CA ASP A 47 3.62 4.03 -2.64
C ASP A 47 2.32 3.61 -1.94
N LEU A 48 1.20 3.70 -2.64
CA LEU A 48 -0.08 3.13 -2.21
C LEU A 48 -0.29 1.78 -2.89
N ASP A 49 -0.23 0.71 -2.12
CA ASP A 49 -0.34 -0.66 -2.61
C ASP A 49 -1.71 -1.26 -2.30
N PHE A 50 -2.36 -1.84 -3.29
CA PHE A 50 -3.67 -2.44 -3.15
C PHE A 50 -3.78 -3.80 -3.85
N TRP A 51 -4.80 -4.56 -3.47
CA TRP A 51 -5.21 -5.83 -4.08
C TRP A 51 -6.69 -5.80 -4.35
N PHE A 52 -7.14 -6.33 -5.50
CA PHE A 52 -8.56 -6.59 -5.70
C PHE A 52 -9.01 -7.74 -4.79
N VAL A 53 -10.09 -7.53 -4.07
CA VAL A 53 -10.76 -8.52 -3.21
C VAL A 53 -12.22 -8.73 -3.60
N LYS A 54 -12.65 -8.07 -4.67
CA LYS A 54 -14.00 -8.16 -5.22
C LYS A 54 -13.94 -8.19 -6.75
N GLN A 55 -14.72 -9.09 -7.34
CA GLN A 55 -14.82 -9.16 -8.80
C GLN A 55 -15.19 -7.79 -9.37
N THR A 56 -14.34 -7.29 -10.25
CA THR A 56 -14.43 -5.91 -10.76
C THR A 56 -13.99 -5.87 -12.22
N PRO A 57 -14.75 -5.22 -13.12
CA PRO A 57 -14.30 -4.93 -14.48
C PRO A 57 -13.09 -3.97 -14.44
N GLN A 58 -11.89 -4.52 -14.59
CA GLN A 58 -10.65 -3.77 -14.34
C GLN A 58 -10.40 -2.68 -15.38
N ASP A 59 -10.83 -2.87 -16.64
CA ASP A 59 -10.73 -1.86 -17.70
C ASP A 59 -11.59 -0.63 -17.38
N GLU A 60 -12.83 -0.86 -16.91
CA GLU A 60 -13.72 0.20 -16.48
C GLU A 60 -13.19 0.91 -15.23
N TYR A 61 -12.66 0.14 -14.27
CA TYR A 61 -12.02 0.70 -13.08
C TYR A 61 -10.84 1.59 -13.45
N PHE A 62 -9.97 1.13 -14.32
CA PHE A 62 -8.79 1.87 -14.79
C PHE A 62 -9.19 3.18 -15.49
N THR A 63 -10.14 3.10 -16.44
CA THR A 63 -10.65 4.26 -17.17
C THR A 63 -11.33 5.27 -16.24
N ARG A 64 -12.13 4.78 -15.29
CA ARG A 64 -12.81 5.59 -14.30
C ARG A 64 -11.82 6.29 -13.36
N PHE A 65 -10.79 5.58 -12.90
CA PHE A 65 -9.72 6.17 -12.08
C PHE A 65 -9.07 7.35 -12.82
N LYS A 66 -8.58 7.14 -14.04
CA LYS A 66 -7.98 8.19 -14.86
C LYS A 66 -8.87 9.41 -14.98
N ARG A 67 -10.09 9.22 -15.46
CA ARG A 67 -11.06 10.31 -15.66
C ARG A 67 -11.33 11.14 -14.40
N LEU A 68 -11.32 10.49 -13.22
CA LEU A 68 -11.58 11.17 -11.96
C LEU A 68 -10.35 11.94 -11.46
N PHE A 69 -9.17 11.41 -11.70
CA PHE A 69 -7.93 12.00 -11.20
C PHE A 69 -7.33 13.06 -12.13
N GLU A 70 -7.48 12.94 -13.43
CA GLU A 70 -7.06 13.95 -14.43
C GLU A 70 -7.64 15.35 -14.18
N LYS A 71 -8.71 15.46 -13.41
CA LYS A 71 -9.34 16.74 -13.09
C LYS A 71 -8.52 17.60 -12.13
N ASP A 72 -7.76 16.98 -11.23
CA ASP A 72 -7.08 17.67 -10.13
C ASP A 72 -5.56 17.39 -10.11
N TYR A 73 -5.11 16.36 -10.83
CA TYR A 73 -3.71 15.92 -10.87
C TYR A 73 -3.24 15.69 -12.30
N GLU A 74 -1.95 15.91 -12.50
CA GLU A 74 -1.24 15.41 -13.68
C GLU A 74 -1.01 13.90 -13.50
N ILE A 75 -1.52 13.07 -14.41
CA ILE A 75 -1.18 11.65 -14.47
C ILE A 75 0.07 11.51 -15.30
N THR A 76 1.22 11.31 -14.64
CA THR A 76 2.52 11.20 -15.31
C THR A 76 2.78 9.80 -15.85
N ASP A 77 2.13 8.79 -15.29
CA ASP A 77 2.12 7.42 -15.81
C ASP A 77 0.79 6.72 -15.47
N ALA A 78 0.26 5.95 -16.41
CA ALA A 78 -0.90 5.10 -16.19
C ALA A 78 -0.82 3.88 -17.12
N GLN A 79 -0.61 2.70 -16.53
CA GLN A 79 -0.40 1.46 -17.28
C GLN A 79 -1.24 0.33 -16.71
N MET A 80 -1.87 -0.41 -17.60
CA MET A 80 -2.47 -1.69 -17.29
C MET A 80 -1.46 -2.79 -17.62
N LYS A 81 -0.59 -3.12 -16.66
CA LYS A 81 0.39 -4.20 -16.78
C LYS A 81 -0.27 -5.56 -16.61
N HIS A 82 0.45 -6.63 -16.91
CA HIS A 82 -0.07 -7.99 -16.77
C HIS A 82 -0.57 -8.28 -15.34
N PHE A 83 0.20 -7.92 -14.32
CA PHE A 83 -0.11 -8.22 -12.92
C PHE A 83 -0.60 -7.02 -12.10
N THR A 84 -0.55 -5.80 -12.64
CA THR A 84 -0.74 -4.58 -11.84
C THR A 84 -1.37 -3.47 -12.67
N LEU A 85 -2.34 -2.77 -12.11
CA LEU A 85 -2.72 -1.43 -12.56
C LEU A 85 -1.79 -0.45 -11.88
N LEU A 86 -1.08 0.34 -12.66
CA LEU A 86 -0.15 1.37 -12.20
C LEU A 86 -0.72 2.75 -12.51
N PHE A 87 -0.66 3.65 -11.53
CA PHE A 87 -0.91 5.08 -11.72
C PHE A 87 0.18 5.88 -11.00
N GLU A 88 0.67 6.93 -11.63
CA GLU A 88 1.57 7.89 -11.02
C GLU A 88 0.96 9.29 -11.15
N LEU A 89 0.78 9.93 -10.00
CA LEU A 89 0.14 11.24 -9.88
C LEU A 89 1.15 12.31 -9.49
N ARG A 90 1.00 13.50 -10.07
CA ARG A 90 1.77 14.69 -9.74
C ARG A 90 0.83 15.87 -9.54
N THR A 91 1.23 16.78 -8.66
CA THR A 91 0.60 18.09 -8.49
C THR A 91 1.66 19.12 -8.10
N LEU A 92 1.39 20.39 -8.35
CA LEU A 92 2.28 21.48 -7.95
C LEU A 92 2.31 21.71 -6.43
N SER A 93 1.30 21.20 -5.71
CA SER A 93 1.19 21.33 -4.24
C SER A 93 2.17 20.45 -3.49
N TYR A 94 2.70 19.39 -4.10
CA TYR A 94 3.58 18.41 -3.48
C TYR A 94 4.82 18.15 -4.33
N THR A 95 5.98 18.03 -3.68
CA THR A 95 7.27 17.91 -4.38
C THR A 95 7.49 16.54 -5.01
N LYS A 96 6.93 15.48 -4.42
CA LYS A 96 7.09 14.11 -4.92
C LYS A 96 5.84 13.65 -5.65
N ARG A 97 6.04 12.79 -6.65
CA ARG A 97 4.96 12.04 -7.29
C ARG A 97 4.45 10.97 -6.34
N LEU A 98 3.18 10.61 -6.47
CA LEU A 98 2.57 9.52 -5.74
C LEU A 98 2.25 8.37 -6.68
N LYS A 99 2.82 7.23 -6.40
CA LYS A 99 2.60 5.99 -7.13
C LYS A 99 1.51 5.17 -6.46
N ILE A 100 0.60 4.61 -7.26
CA ILE A 100 -0.49 3.75 -6.82
C ILE A 100 -0.39 2.47 -7.63
N GLU A 101 -0.28 1.34 -6.93
CA GLU A 101 -0.26 0.01 -7.54
C GLU A 101 -1.43 -0.82 -7.03
N ILE A 102 -2.16 -1.44 -7.96
CA ILE A 102 -3.27 -2.34 -7.62
C ILE A 102 -3.00 -3.68 -8.27
N ARG A 103 -2.79 -4.73 -7.48
CA ARG A 103 -2.62 -6.08 -7.98
C ARG A 103 -3.89 -6.55 -8.66
N ARG A 104 -3.76 -7.05 -9.90
CA ARG A 104 -4.89 -7.43 -10.77
C ARG A 104 -5.48 -8.77 -10.41
N GLU A 105 -4.67 -9.68 -9.92
CA GLU A 105 -5.12 -10.96 -9.41
C GLU A 105 -6.02 -10.74 -8.20
N MET A 106 -7.17 -11.42 -8.19
CA MET A 106 -8.07 -11.37 -7.06
C MET A 106 -7.45 -12.11 -5.88
N ALA A 107 -7.19 -11.38 -4.82
CA ALA A 107 -6.50 -11.93 -3.67
C ALA A 107 -7.49 -12.52 -2.66
N ASP A 108 -7.21 -13.74 -2.23
CA ASP A 108 -7.81 -14.35 -1.04
C ASP A 108 -6.92 -13.99 0.17
N VAL A 109 -7.23 -12.87 0.80
CA VAL A 109 -6.43 -12.28 1.87
C VAL A 109 -7.30 -11.86 3.03
N ASP A 110 -6.77 -11.96 4.23
CA ASP A 110 -7.42 -11.48 5.44
C ASP A 110 -7.33 -9.95 5.53
N PHE A 111 -8.49 -9.31 5.67
CA PHE A 111 -8.59 -7.86 5.82
C PHE A 111 -9.64 -7.44 6.83
N GLN A 112 -9.55 -6.20 7.28
CA GLN A 112 -10.48 -5.57 8.23
C GLN A 112 -10.69 -4.10 7.88
N GLU A 113 -11.73 -3.47 8.42
CA GLU A 113 -11.85 -2.02 8.34
C GLU A 113 -10.84 -1.35 9.28
N LYS A 114 -10.14 -0.35 8.76
CA LYS A 114 -9.18 0.46 9.49
C LYS A 114 -9.37 1.94 9.16
N ILE A 115 -8.84 2.77 10.02
CA ILE A 115 -8.74 4.20 9.81
C ILE A 115 -7.32 4.52 9.39
N ALA A 116 -7.15 4.98 8.14
CA ALA A 116 -5.92 5.61 7.71
C ALA A 116 -5.96 7.10 8.11
N PHE A 117 -4.95 7.55 8.80
CA PHE A 117 -4.85 8.94 9.25
C PHE A 117 -3.40 9.44 9.24
N SER A 118 -3.26 10.75 9.25
CA SER A 118 -1.99 11.44 9.45
C SER A 118 -2.17 12.52 10.49
N ARG A 119 -1.20 12.67 11.39
CA ARG A 119 -1.17 13.78 12.36
C ARG A 119 -1.09 15.16 11.70
N PHE A 120 -0.77 15.21 10.41
CA PHE A 120 -0.61 16.42 9.62
C PHE A 120 -1.87 16.78 8.82
N ALA A 121 -2.85 15.90 8.76
CA ALA A 121 -4.10 16.09 8.02
C ALA A 121 -5.31 16.04 8.96
N ASN A 122 -6.31 16.89 8.69
CA ASN A 122 -7.58 16.86 9.42
C ASN A 122 -8.59 15.87 8.81
N LYS A 123 -8.08 14.73 8.30
CA LYS A 123 -8.89 13.73 7.63
C LYS A 123 -8.57 12.34 8.16
N GLN A 124 -9.63 11.58 8.33
CA GLN A 124 -9.59 10.15 8.66
C GLN A 124 -10.35 9.39 7.58
N ILE A 125 -9.71 8.36 7.03
CA ILE A 125 -10.27 7.59 5.93
C ILE A 125 -10.53 6.17 6.41
N VAL A 126 -11.81 5.79 6.53
CA VAL A 126 -12.20 4.40 6.75
C VAL A 126 -12.02 3.64 5.44
N LEU A 127 -11.28 2.55 5.48
CA LEU A 127 -10.98 1.70 4.33
C LEU A 127 -10.72 0.26 4.78
N LYS A 128 -10.75 -0.67 3.82
CA LYS A 128 -10.29 -2.05 4.04
C LYS A 128 -8.76 -2.07 4.02
N ALA A 129 -8.15 -2.62 5.05
CA ALA A 129 -6.71 -2.84 5.13
C ALA A 129 -6.42 -4.29 5.46
N LEU A 130 -5.29 -4.81 5.00
CA LEU A 130 -4.83 -6.15 5.40
C LEU A 130 -4.74 -6.25 6.92
N THR A 131 -5.05 -7.42 7.48
CA THR A 131 -4.73 -7.71 8.88
C THR A 131 -3.20 -7.69 9.07
N LEU A 132 -2.75 -7.53 10.31
CA LEU A 132 -1.30 -7.54 10.59
C LEU A 132 -0.69 -8.92 10.31
N GLU A 133 -1.45 -9.99 10.55
CA GLU A 133 -1.07 -11.37 10.23
C GLU A 133 -0.90 -11.55 8.72
N GLN A 134 -1.82 -11.03 7.91
CA GLN A 134 -1.69 -11.08 6.45
C GLN A 134 -0.53 -10.21 5.97
N ALA A 135 -0.35 -9.04 6.56
CA ALA A 135 0.80 -8.17 6.25
C ALA A 135 2.13 -8.86 6.57
N MET A 136 2.22 -9.61 7.69
CA MET A 136 3.39 -10.41 8.04
C MET A 136 3.69 -11.46 6.97
N LYS A 137 2.69 -12.26 6.55
CA LYS A 137 2.84 -13.26 5.48
C LYS A 137 3.39 -12.61 4.20
N ASN A 138 2.83 -11.47 3.80
CA ASN A 138 3.24 -10.76 2.59
C ASN A 138 4.68 -10.21 2.70
N LYS A 139 5.07 -9.72 3.88
CA LYS A 139 6.40 -9.16 4.11
C LYS A 139 7.48 -10.24 4.18
N VAL A 140 7.19 -11.36 4.80
CA VAL A 140 8.10 -12.52 4.80
C VAL A 140 8.29 -13.05 3.38
N ALA A 141 7.23 -13.23 2.61
CA ALA A 141 7.32 -13.65 1.21
C ALA A 141 8.14 -12.66 0.36
N ALA A 142 7.92 -11.35 0.53
CA ALA A 142 8.67 -10.32 -0.18
C ALA A 142 10.15 -10.30 0.23
N PHE A 143 10.47 -10.49 1.51
CA PHE A 143 11.84 -10.54 2.00
C PHE A 143 12.58 -11.77 1.45
N LEU A 144 11.93 -12.93 1.41
CA LEU A 144 12.48 -14.14 0.81
C LEU A 144 12.75 -14.00 -0.70
N ASP A 145 11.86 -13.29 -1.42
CA ASP A 145 11.97 -13.08 -2.87
C ASP A 145 13.11 -12.10 -3.24
N ARG A 146 13.15 -10.93 -2.58
CA ARG A 146 14.02 -9.81 -3.01
C ARG A 146 15.09 -9.37 -2.00
N GLY A 147 15.02 -9.81 -0.73
CA GLY A 147 16.04 -9.51 0.30
C GLY A 147 16.16 -8.04 0.69
N GLU A 148 15.10 -7.24 0.56
CA GLU A 148 15.19 -5.80 0.83
C GLU A 148 15.11 -5.47 2.31
N ILE A 149 16.05 -4.65 2.81
CA ILE A 149 16.13 -4.20 4.22
C ILE A 149 14.80 -3.60 4.70
N ARG A 150 14.07 -2.90 3.84
CA ARG A 150 12.76 -2.32 4.19
C ARG A 150 11.73 -3.37 4.58
N ASP A 151 11.76 -4.57 3.97
CA ASP A 151 10.84 -5.65 4.33
C ASP A 151 11.23 -6.27 5.68
N GLY A 152 12.54 -6.39 5.96
CA GLY A 152 13.06 -6.77 7.28
C GLY A 152 12.63 -5.81 8.38
N PHE A 153 12.67 -4.51 8.14
CA PHE A 153 12.18 -3.49 9.07
C PHE A 153 10.66 -3.63 9.32
N ASP A 154 9.89 -3.87 8.26
CA ASP A 154 8.43 -4.07 8.37
C ASP A 154 8.11 -5.33 9.18
N ILE A 155 8.88 -6.43 8.99
CA ILE A 155 8.77 -7.67 9.78
C ILE A 155 9.11 -7.40 11.25
N GLU A 156 10.18 -6.69 11.54
CA GLU A 156 10.55 -6.32 12.92
C GLU A 156 9.43 -5.52 13.60
N PHE A 157 8.87 -4.54 12.91
CA PHE A 157 7.73 -3.78 13.41
C PHE A 157 6.53 -4.67 13.76
N LEU A 158 6.19 -5.62 12.89
CA LEU A 158 5.09 -6.57 13.10
C LEU A 158 5.36 -7.51 14.29
N LEU A 159 6.60 -7.99 14.44
CA LEU A 159 7.02 -8.78 15.61
C LEU A 159 6.86 -7.99 16.91
N ARG A 160 7.26 -6.71 16.93
CA ARG A 160 7.07 -5.82 18.08
C ARG A 160 5.60 -5.56 18.41
N LYS A 161 4.69 -5.69 17.43
CA LYS A 161 3.24 -5.66 17.63
C LYS A 161 2.68 -7.00 18.14
N GLY A 162 3.50 -8.01 18.33
CA GLY A 162 3.11 -9.34 18.84
C GLY A 162 2.60 -10.30 17.76
N ILE A 163 2.81 -9.96 16.47
CA ILE A 163 2.41 -10.84 15.37
C ILE A 163 3.47 -11.92 15.18
N ALA A 164 3.04 -13.18 15.21
CA ALA A 164 3.93 -14.33 15.02
C ALA A 164 4.41 -14.42 13.55
N LEU A 165 5.63 -14.93 13.37
CA LEU A 165 6.10 -15.30 12.04
C LEU A 165 5.23 -16.44 11.50
N PRO A 166 4.92 -16.43 10.18
CA PRO A 166 4.29 -17.59 9.55
C PRO A 166 5.25 -18.78 9.59
N GLU A 167 4.70 -20.00 9.50
CA GLU A 167 5.52 -21.18 9.33
C GLU A 167 6.34 -21.06 8.03
N ILE A 168 7.65 -21.01 8.18
CA ILE A 168 8.62 -21.05 7.08
C ILE A 168 9.38 -22.37 7.17
N ASN A 169 9.67 -23.00 6.03
CA ASN A 169 10.46 -24.22 6.03
C ASN A 169 11.94 -23.91 6.37
N SER A 170 12.70 -24.95 6.76
CA SER A 170 14.10 -24.79 7.19
C SER A 170 15.03 -24.24 6.11
N GLU A 171 14.69 -24.44 4.85
CA GLU A 171 15.44 -23.92 3.69
C GLU A 171 15.21 -22.42 3.52
N GLN A 172 13.98 -21.97 3.61
CA GLN A 172 13.61 -20.55 3.62
C GLN A 172 14.21 -19.80 4.82
N ALA A 173 14.28 -20.44 5.99
CA ALA A 173 14.92 -19.85 7.17
C ALA A 173 16.41 -19.63 6.97
N LYS A 174 17.12 -20.58 6.35
CA LYS A 174 18.56 -20.46 6.01
C LYS A 174 18.79 -19.34 5.00
N GLU A 175 17.98 -19.28 3.95
CA GLU A 175 18.07 -18.25 2.94
C GLU A 175 17.86 -16.83 3.51
N CYS A 176 16.94 -16.69 4.50
CA CYS A 176 16.79 -15.45 5.24
C CYS A 176 18.06 -15.05 6.01
N CYS A 177 18.71 -15.99 6.69
CA CYS A 177 19.94 -15.71 7.46
C CYS A 177 21.09 -15.31 6.54
N GLU A 178 21.27 -16.00 5.41
CA GLU A 178 22.34 -15.71 4.43
C GLU A 178 22.19 -14.35 3.73
N ARG A 179 21.01 -13.76 3.70
CA ARG A 179 20.75 -12.44 3.10
C ARG A 179 20.91 -11.27 4.07
N ILE A 180 21.07 -11.54 5.37
CA ILE A 180 21.24 -10.53 6.41
C ILE A 180 22.72 -10.28 6.71
N ASP A 181 23.60 -11.24 6.41
CA ASP A 181 25.06 -11.14 6.52
C ASP A 181 25.67 -10.43 5.28
#